data_a0d5cd1c8e27f29df0ee02192468b8d4
#
_entry.id   a0d5cd1c8e27f29df0ee02192468b8d4
#
_cell.length_a   1.000
_cell.length_b   1.000
_cell.length_c   1.000
_cell.angle_alpha   90.00
_cell.angle_beta   90.00
_cell.angle_gamma   90.00
#
_symmetry.space_group_name_H-M   'P 1'
#
loop_
_entity.id
_entity.type
_entity.pdbx_description
1 polymer ?
#
loop_
_entity_poly.entity_id
_entity_poly.type
_entity_poly.pdbx_seq_one_letter_code
_entity_poly.pdbx_strand_id
1 'polypeptide(L)'
;KKYPKIYGLEHIDANEINDIIFTCATELEFWVKSPREDAPVEALSSSQMMQEQYWQRTRGNVRTAMEQAVEALELYGLGPEMGHKEVGGVKGQMDEAGHMTHVMEQLEIDWKYSFGLQTADNELLARIIVKEIFRMNGLEVSFQAKPIPGVAGSGEHTHVGLAAKLNNGKIVNLMSPTDLKEEFLSAIGYGAIMGLLKNYEVINPFVSSTNDSLN
;
A
#
# COMPACT_ATOMS: atom_id res chain seq x y z
N LYS A 1 -25.23 -0.95 25.48
CA LYS A 1 -25.57 0.20 24.61
C LYS A 1 -26.48 -0.32 23.51
N LYS A 2 -27.68 0.26 23.31
CA LYS A 2 -28.51 -0.05 22.15
C LYS A 2 -27.93 0.69 20.96
N TYR A 3 -27.44 -0.03 19.95
CA TYR A 3 -27.09 0.55 18.67
C TYR A 3 -28.38 0.89 17.92
N PRO A 4 -28.47 2.07 17.27
CA PRO A 4 -29.62 2.40 16.44
C PRO A 4 -29.71 1.44 15.25
N LYS A 5 -30.91 1.27 14.68
CA LYS A 5 -31.08 0.55 13.42
C LYS A 5 -30.13 1.14 12.38
N ILE A 6 -29.32 0.28 11.78
CA ILE A 6 -28.36 0.69 10.75
C ILE A 6 -29.08 0.53 9.41
N TYR A 7 -29.38 1.65 8.77
CA TYR A 7 -30.01 1.67 7.44
C TYR A 7 -29.14 0.91 6.43
N GLY A 8 -29.77 0.07 5.62
CA GLY A 8 -29.09 -0.75 4.62
C GLY A 8 -28.42 -2.01 5.18
N LEU A 9 -28.58 -2.29 6.48
CA LEU A 9 -28.08 -3.49 7.13
C LEU A 9 -29.17 -4.12 8.02
N GLU A 10 -30.41 -4.09 7.52
CA GLU A 10 -31.61 -4.59 8.22
C GLU A 10 -31.53 -6.09 8.53
N HIS A 11 -30.66 -6.83 7.83
CA HIS A 11 -30.37 -8.23 8.08
C HIS A 11 -29.51 -8.48 9.33
N ILE A 12 -28.98 -7.42 9.96
CA ILE A 12 -28.20 -7.50 11.19
C ILE A 12 -29.04 -6.96 12.35
N ASP A 13 -29.36 -7.83 13.31
CA ASP A 13 -29.93 -7.34 14.57
C ASP A 13 -28.84 -6.61 15.37
N ALA A 14 -29.03 -5.32 15.59
CA ALA A 14 -28.12 -4.49 16.36
C ALA A 14 -27.90 -5.00 17.80
N ASN A 15 -28.87 -5.78 18.35
CA ASN A 15 -28.72 -6.39 19.65
C ASN A 15 -27.77 -7.59 19.67
N GLU A 16 -27.47 -8.16 18.49
CA GLU A 16 -26.50 -9.24 18.35
C GLU A 16 -25.06 -8.74 18.17
N ILE A 17 -24.86 -7.44 17.99
CA ILE A 17 -23.52 -6.86 17.84
C ILE A 17 -22.81 -6.86 19.20
N ASN A 18 -21.74 -7.63 19.29
CA ASN A 18 -20.86 -7.68 20.44
C ASN A 18 -19.79 -6.58 20.38
N ASP A 19 -19.19 -6.38 19.19
CA ASP A 19 -18.10 -5.44 19.01
C ASP A 19 -18.09 -4.86 17.59
N ILE A 20 -17.53 -3.67 17.42
CA ILE A 20 -17.25 -3.05 16.12
C ILE A 20 -15.75 -3.08 15.88
N ILE A 21 -15.35 -3.65 14.77
CA ILE A 21 -13.98 -3.88 14.39
C ILE A 21 -13.62 -2.93 13.26
N PHE A 22 -12.59 -2.13 13.44
CA PHE A 22 -11.95 -1.35 12.41
C PHE A 22 -10.73 -2.11 11.89
N THR A 23 -10.65 -2.28 10.57
CA THR A 23 -9.56 -2.97 9.88
C THR A 23 -8.89 -2.04 8.90
N CYS A 24 -7.57 -2.19 8.74
CA CYS A 24 -6.79 -1.51 7.72
C CYS A 24 -5.81 -2.47 7.06
N ALA A 25 -5.55 -2.23 5.78
CA ALA A 25 -4.42 -2.77 5.03
C ALA A 25 -3.69 -1.62 4.34
N THR A 26 -2.39 -1.72 4.21
CA THR A 26 -1.56 -0.75 3.50
C THR A 26 -0.89 -1.39 2.31
N GLU A 27 -0.74 -0.61 1.23
CA GLU A 27 0.07 -0.91 0.06
C GLU A 27 1.25 0.06 0.10
N LEU A 28 2.46 -0.48 0.19
CA LEU A 28 3.67 0.30 0.39
C LEU A 28 4.46 0.39 -0.91
N GLU A 29 4.40 1.55 -1.56
CA GLU A 29 5.23 1.86 -2.72
C GLU A 29 6.57 2.45 -2.29
N PHE A 30 7.63 2.11 -3.02
CA PHE A 30 8.97 2.64 -2.77
C PHE A 30 9.85 2.58 -4.01
N TRP A 31 10.87 3.44 -4.03
CA TRP A 31 11.88 3.42 -5.06
C TRP A 31 13.14 2.72 -4.57
N VAL A 32 13.69 1.88 -5.43
CA VAL A 32 14.93 1.14 -5.20
C VAL A 32 16.01 1.68 -6.12
N LYS A 33 17.15 2.04 -5.54
CA LYS A 33 18.35 2.47 -6.26
C LYS A 33 19.33 1.32 -6.36
N SER A 34 19.65 0.92 -7.57
CA SER A 34 20.68 -0.06 -7.92
C SER A 34 21.93 0.64 -8.39
N PRO A 35 23.15 0.33 -7.88
CA PRO A 35 24.39 0.86 -8.43
C PRO A 35 24.55 0.40 -9.88
N ARG A 36 25.35 1.15 -10.65
CA ARG A 36 25.50 0.92 -12.11
C ARG A 36 25.92 -0.50 -12.46
N GLU A 37 26.83 -1.06 -11.67
CA GLU A 37 27.41 -2.40 -11.91
C GLU A 37 26.37 -3.53 -11.82
N ASP A 38 25.34 -3.33 -11.01
CA ASP A 38 24.26 -4.30 -10.76
C ASP A 38 22.95 -3.95 -11.50
N ALA A 39 22.93 -2.82 -12.19
CA ALA A 39 21.71 -2.33 -12.83
C ALA A 39 21.39 -3.12 -14.11
N PRO A 40 20.16 -3.63 -14.27
CA PRO A 40 19.72 -4.24 -15.51
C PRO A 40 19.48 -3.15 -16.57
N VAL A 41 20.56 -2.70 -17.23
CA VAL A 41 20.52 -1.62 -18.24
C VAL A 41 19.54 -1.94 -19.38
N GLU A 42 19.34 -3.22 -19.67
CA GLU A 42 18.35 -3.70 -20.64
C GLU A 42 16.91 -3.34 -20.25
N ALA A 43 16.62 -3.19 -18.95
CA ALA A 43 15.30 -2.78 -18.49
C ALA A 43 14.99 -1.31 -18.81
N LEU A 44 16.02 -0.47 -19.04
CA LEU A 44 15.85 0.94 -19.43
C LEU A 44 15.25 1.09 -20.84
N SER A 45 15.55 0.18 -21.75
CA SER A 45 15.09 0.23 -23.14
C SER A 45 13.61 -0.13 -23.29
N SER A 46 13.06 -0.91 -22.36
CA SER A 46 11.65 -1.34 -22.34
C SER A 46 10.74 -0.44 -21.50
N SER A 47 11.30 0.61 -20.88
CA SER A 47 10.58 1.43 -19.90
C SER A 47 9.68 2.53 -20.50
N GLN A 48 9.41 2.49 -21.80
CA GLN A 48 8.73 3.61 -22.47
C GLN A 48 7.20 3.60 -22.36
N MET A 49 6.60 2.49 -21.91
CA MET A 49 5.14 2.40 -21.69
C MET A 49 4.84 1.99 -20.25
N MET A 50 4.15 2.86 -19.51
CA MET A 50 3.87 2.67 -18.07
C MET A 50 3.13 1.35 -17.76
N GLN A 51 2.22 0.91 -18.62
CA GLN A 51 1.48 -0.34 -18.43
C GLN A 51 2.34 -1.60 -18.58
N GLU A 52 3.37 -1.57 -19.41
CA GLU A 52 4.26 -2.71 -19.59
C GLU A 52 5.18 -2.93 -18.39
N GLN A 53 5.52 -1.86 -17.64
CA GLN A 53 6.38 -1.94 -16.46
C GLN A 53 5.72 -2.67 -15.29
N TYR A 54 4.45 -2.43 -15.04
CA TYR A 54 3.67 -3.07 -13.98
C TYR A 54 3.69 -4.61 -14.09
N TRP A 55 3.63 -5.15 -15.30
CA TRP A 55 3.62 -6.58 -15.56
C TRP A 55 5.01 -7.21 -15.71
N GLN A 56 6.06 -6.40 -15.74
CA GLN A 56 7.42 -6.92 -15.84
C GLN A 56 7.91 -7.48 -14.49
N ARG A 57 8.59 -8.61 -14.58
CA ARG A 57 9.24 -9.20 -13.40
C ARG A 57 10.47 -8.39 -13.01
N THR A 58 10.67 -8.21 -11.72
CA THR A 58 11.96 -7.79 -11.15
C THR A 58 13.07 -8.75 -11.55
N ARG A 59 14.30 -8.26 -11.65
CA ARG A 59 15.47 -9.04 -12.07
C ARG A 59 16.65 -8.81 -11.13
N GLY A 60 17.65 -9.69 -11.22
CA GLY A 60 18.92 -9.55 -10.48
C GLY A 60 18.72 -9.38 -8.97
N ASN A 61 19.54 -8.53 -8.36
CA ASN A 61 19.53 -8.29 -6.92
C ASN A 61 18.20 -7.70 -6.42
N VAL A 62 17.50 -6.92 -7.24
CA VAL A 62 16.18 -6.37 -6.90
C VAL A 62 15.15 -7.49 -6.71
N ARG A 63 15.17 -8.51 -7.59
CA ARG A 63 14.31 -9.68 -7.45
C ARG A 63 14.63 -10.47 -6.19
N THR A 64 15.91 -10.74 -5.95
CA THR A 64 16.35 -11.48 -4.76
C THR A 64 15.94 -10.76 -3.49
N ALA A 65 16.16 -9.44 -3.41
CA ALA A 65 15.76 -8.63 -2.27
C ALA A 65 14.23 -8.62 -2.06
N MET A 66 13.44 -8.55 -3.15
CA MET A 66 11.99 -8.60 -3.07
C MET A 66 11.49 -9.94 -2.53
N GLU A 67 12.00 -11.07 -3.05
CA GLU A 67 11.65 -12.42 -2.59
C GLU A 67 12.00 -12.60 -1.12
N GLN A 68 13.18 -12.14 -0.70
CA GLN A 68 13.60 -12.19 0.71
C GLN A 68 12.76 -11.28 1.62
N ALA A 69 12.35 -10.10 1.13
CA ALA A 69 11.50 -9.19 1.90
C ALA A 69 10.11 -9.81 2.11
N VAL A 70 9.50 -10.37 1.07
CA VAL A 70 8.22 -11.07 1.16
C VAL A 70 8.31 -12.26 2.14
N GLU A 71 9.36 -13.07 2.06
CA GLU A 71 9.58 -14.18 2.99
C GLU A 71 9.72 -13.70 4.44
N ALA A 72 10.47 -12.63 4.67
CA ALA A 72 10.63 -12.07 6.01
C ALA A 72 9.32 -11.52 6.57
N LEU A 73 8.54 -10.79 5.75
CA LEU A 73 7.22 -10.28 6.16
C LEU A 73 6.27 -11.43 6.53
N GLU A 74 6.31 -12.55 5.80
CA GLU A 74 5.55 -13.75 6.15
C GLU A 74 6.00 -14.35 7.48
N LEU A 75 7.31 -14.46 7.71
CA LEU A 75 7.86 -14.97 8.98
C LEU A 75 7.50 -14.10 10.18
N TYR A 76 7.37 -12.80 9.98
CA TYR A 76 6.91 -11.86 11.02
C TYR A 76 5.38 -11.80 11.16
N GLY A 77 4.64 -12.55 10.32
CA GLY A 77 3.19 -12.70 10.44
C GLY A 77 2.36 -11.58 9.81
N LEU A 78 2.96 -10.77 8.92
CA LEU A 78 2.21 -9.73 8.21
C LEU A 78 1.30 -10.33 7.13
N GLY A 79 1.61 -11.52 6.62
CA GLY A 79 0.85 -12.18 5.56
C GLY A 79 0.88 -11.40 4.25
N PRO A 80 2.09 -11.20 3.65
CA PRO A 80 2.22 -10.48 2.38
C PRO A 80 1.40 -11.19 1.30
N GLU A 81 0.75 -10.41 0.44
CA GLU A 81 -0.08 -10.92 -0.65
C GLU A 81 0.64 -10.80 -1.98
N MET A 82 1.35 -9.69 -2.20
CA MET A 82 2.08 -9.45 -3.44
C MET A 82 3.30 -8.55 -3.23
N GLY A 83 4.30 -8.72 -4.11
CA GLY A 83 5.40 -7.79 -4.31
C GLY A 83 5.69 -7.68 -5.80
N HIS A 84 5.60 -6.47 -6.36
CA HIS A 84 5.66 -6.24 -7.81
C HIS A 84 6.28 -4.89 -8.19
N LYS A 85 6.47 -4.67 -9.50
CA LYS A 85 6.85 -3.37 -10.04
C LYS A 85 5.66 -2.44 -10.10
N GLU A 86 5.94 -1.15 -9.90
CA GLU A 86 4.97 -0.08 -9.98
C GLU A 86 5.10 0.80 -11.21
N VAL A 87 4.08 1.64 -11.47
CA VAL A 87 3.93 2.44 -12.69
C VAL A 87 5.02 3.49 -12.89
N GLY A 88 5.79 3.84 -11.87
CA GLY A 88 6.96 4.72 -11.99
C GLY A 88 8.06 4.15 -12.89
N GLY A 89 8.07 2.82 -13.06
CA GLY A 89 8.94 2.11 -13.98
C GLY A 89 10.40 2.14 -13.58
N VAL A 90 11.28 2.18 -14.57
CA VAL A 90 12.74 2.16 -14.40
C VAL A 90 13.34 3.45 -14.95
N LYS A 91 14.18 4.12 -14.17
CA LYS A 91 14.82 5.39 -14.52
C LYS A 91 16.33 5.33 -14.32
N GLY A 92 17.09 5.59 -15.36
CA GLY A 92 18.53 5.82 -15.25
C GLY A 92 18.82 7.22 -14.73
N GLN A 93 19.76 7.34 -13.80
CA GLN A 93 20.23 8.62 -13.28
C GLN A 93 21.63 8.91 -13.85
N MET A 94 21.83 10.14 -14.32
CA MET A 94 23.07 10.58 -14.94
C MET A 94 23.76 11.62 -14.04
N ASP A 95 25.09 11.66 -14.09
CA ASP A 95 25.89 12.77 -13.57
C ASP A 95 25.90 13.96 -14.54
N GLU A 96 26.56 15.04 -14.13
CA GLU A 96 26.69 16.26 -14.96
C GLU A 96 27.46 16.01 -16.27
N ALA A 97 28.30 14.98 -16.33
CA ALA A 97 29.04 14.59 -17.50
C ALA A 97 28.25 13.62 -18.43
N GLY A 98 27.03 13.25 -18.06
CA GLY A 98 26.17 12.34 -18.81
C GLY A 98 26.47 10.85 -18.62
N HIS A 99 27.26 10.48 -17.60
CA HIS A 99 27.49 9.09 -17.27
C HIS A 99 26.39 8.58 -16.33
N MET A 100 25.87 7.40 -16.60
CA MET A 100 24.90 6.75 -15.73
C MET A 100 25.57 6.37 -14.40
N THR A 101 25.01 6.87 -13.29
CA THR A 101 25.51 6.62 -11.94
C THR A 101 24.79 5.45 -11.27
N HIS A 102 23.48 5.35 -11.47
CA HIS A 102 22.64 4.30 -10.92
C HIS A 102 21.32 4.22 -11.71
N VAL A 103 20.55 3.18 -11.39
CA VAL A 103 19.18 2.99 -11.90
C VAL A 103 18.23 2.97 -10.71
N MET A 104 17.07 3.56 -10.89
CA MET A 104 15.97 3.49 -9.91
C MET A 104 14.77 2.77 -10.51
N GLU A 105 14.15 1.89 -9.72
CA GLU A 105 12.92 1.17 -10.04
C GLU A 105 11.88 1.43 -8.97
N GLN A 106 10.60 1.59 -9.36
CA GLN A 106 9.50 1.67 -8.41
C GLN A 106 8.91 0.28 -8.19
N LEU A 107 8.73 -0.05 -6.93
CA LEU A 107 8.20 -1.32 -6.45
C LEU A 107 7.08 -1.07 -5.44
N GLU A 108 6.24 -2.09 -5.23
CA GLU A 108 5.21 -2.13 -4.22
C GLU A 108 5.21 -3.49 -3.51
N ILE A 109 4.90 -3.46 -2.22
CA ILE A 109 4.59 -4.65 -1.42
C ILE A 109 3.31 -4.36 -0.65
N ASP A 110 2.37 -5.29 -0.70
CA ASP A 110 1.14 -5.29 0.05
C ASP A 110 1.04 -6.50 0.98
N TRP A 111 0.20 -6.39 1.99
CA TRP A 111 -0.06 -7.44 2.97
C TRP A 111 -1.49 -7.37 3.51
N LYS A 112 -1.93 -8.48 4.11
CA LYS A 112 -3.27 -8.62 4.66
C LYS A 112 -3.60 -7.56 5.70
N TYR A 113 -4.87 -7.21 5.76
CA TYR A 113 -5.38 -6.28 6.76
C TYR A 113 -5.12 -6.75 8.19
N SER A 114 -5.00 -5.80 9.08
CA SER A 114 -4.95 -6.01 10.52
C SER A 114 -5.94 -5.09 11.25
N PHE A 115 -6.02 -5.24 12.54
CA PHE A 115 -6.91 -4.43 13.37
C PHE A 115 -6.20 -3.14 13.80
N GLY A 116 -6.80 -2.00 13.45
CA GLY A 116 -6.45 -0.68 13.95
C GLY A 116 -4.96 -0.43 14.20
N LEU A 117 -4.54 -0.42 15.44
CA LEU A 117 -3.17 -0.13 15.85
C LEU A 117 -2.14 -1.13 15.29
N GLN A 118 -2.51 -2.41 15.17
CA GLN A 118 -1.62 -3.43 14.60
C GLN A 118 -1.23 -3.12 13.14
N THR A 119 -2.11 -2.48 12.38
CA THR A 119 -1.79 -2.06 11.00
C THR A 119 -0.65 -1.03 11.00
N ALA A 120 -0.69 -0.06 11.90
CA ALA A 120 0.37 0.94 12.00
C ALA A 120 1.71 0.32 12.44
N ASP A 121 1.68 -0.65 13.35
CA ASP A 121 2.88 -1.39 13.77
C ASP A 121 3.43 -2.23 12.61
N ASN A 122 2.55 -2.88 11.83
CA ASN A 122 2.93 -3.67 10.66
C ASN A 122 3.58 -2.79 9.58
N GLU A 123 3.03 -1.61 9.31
CA GLU A 123 3.58 -0.64 8.37
C GLU A 123 4.99 -0.23 8.75
N LEU A 124 5.20 0.16 10.02
CA LEU A 124 6.52 0.53 10.51
C LEU A 124 7.51 -0.63 10.39
N LEU A 125 7.09 -1.84 10.76
CA LEU A 125 7.91 -3.05 10.69
C LEU A 125 8.25 -3.39 9.23
N ALA A 126 7.29 -3.31 8.31
CA ALA A 126 7.51 -3.56 6.89
C ALA A 126 8.57 -2.62 6.32
N ARG A 127 8.51 -1.31 6.61
CA ARG A 127 9.52 -0.33 6.18
C ARG A 127 10.92 -0.69 6.67
N ILE A 128 11.05 -1.13 7.92
CA ILE A 128 12.33 -1.54 8.50
C ILE A 128 12.86 -2.79 7.79
N ILE A 129 12.03 -3.83 7.64
CA ILE A 129 12.41 -5.09 7.01
C ILE A 129 12.83 -4.86 5.55
N VAL A 130 12.00 -4.18 4.77
CA VAL A 130 12.28 -3.87 3.36
C VAL A 130 13.61 -3.14 3.24
N LYS A 131 13.80 -2.06 4.00
CA LYS A 131 15.03 -1.26 3.95
C LYS A 131 16.28 -2.09 4.27
N GLU A 132 16.23 -2.92 5.30
CA GLU A 132 17.38 -3.71 5.72
C GLU A 132 17.69 -4.84 4.72
N ILE A 133 16.68 -5.54 4.21
CA ILE A 133 16.89 -6.63 3.24
C ILE A 133 17.44 -6.08 1.92
N PHE A 134 16.89 -4.99 1.41
CA PHE A 134 17.41 -4.38 0.19
C PHE A 134 18.85 -3.89 0.38
N ARG A 135 19.14 -3.27 1.54
CA ARG A 135 20.52 -2.88 1.89
C ARG A 135 21.49 -4.06 1.93
N MET A 136 21.07 -5.21 2.46
CA MET A 136 21.89 -6.44 2.48
C MET A 136 22.18 -6.97 1.07
N ASN A 137 21.33 -6.66 0.10
CA ASN A 137 21.52 -6.99 -1.32
C ASN A 137 22.23 -5.88 -2.14
N GLY A 138 22.86 -4.92 -1.47
CA GLY A 138 23.59 -3.82 -2.13
C GLY A 138 22.69 -2.75 -2.74
N LEU A 139 21.43 -2.69 -2.34
CA LEU A 139 20.41 -1.77 -2.85
C LEU A 139 20.04 -0.71 -1.81
N GLU A 140 19.57 0.43 -2.27
CA GLU A 140 19.13 1.53 -1.42
C GLU A 140 17.65 1.82 -1.65
N VAL A 141 16.85 1.87 -0.58
CA VAL A 141 15.39 2.10 -0.63
C VAL A 141 15.05 3.53 -0.20
N SER A 142 14.16 4.16 -0.95
CA SER A 142 13.56 5.45 -0.63
C SER A 142 12.05 5.33 -0.50
N PHE A 143 11.51 5.72 0.65
CA PHE A 143 10.08 5.89 0.92
C PHE A 143 9.63 7.35 0.80
N GLN A 144 10.43 8.21 0.20
CA GLN A 144 10.05 9.59 -0.07
C GLN A 144 8.89 9.64 -1.06
N ALA A 145 7.96 10.58 -0.86
CA ALA A 145 6.80 10.73 -1.74
C ALA A 145 7.20 11.01 -3.20
N LYS A 146 8.25 11.80 -3.42
CA LYS A 146 8.75 12.18 -4.77
C LYS A 146 10.28 12.12 -4.85
N PRO A 147 10.89 10.92 -4.83
CA PRO A 147 12.35 10.81 -4.88
C PRO A 147 12.94 11.20 -6.23
N ILE A 148 12.15 11.17 -7.30
CA ILE A 148 12.55 11.57 -8.65
C ILE A 148 11.55 12.61 -9.17
N PRO A 149 11.99 13.84 -9.50
CA PRO A 149 11.11 14.83 -10.10
C PRO A 149 10.54 14.40 -11.46
N GLY A 150 9.29 14.75 -11.71
CA GLY A 150 8.63 14.53 -13.00
C GLY A 150 8.19 13.10 -13.32
N VAL A 151 8.30 12.18 -12.35
CA VAL A 151 7.78 10.80 -12.47
C VAL A 151 6.79 10.50 -11.34
N ALA A 152 6.17 9.33 -11.38
CA ALA A 152 5.26 8.87 -10.33
C ALA A 152 5.95 8.91 -8.96
N GLY A 153 5.21 9.38 -7.95
CA GLY A 153 5.63 9.33 -6.55
C GLY A 153 5.33 7.98 -5.93
N SER A 154 5.79 7.79 -4.70
CA SER A 154 5.43 6.64 -3.88
C SER A 154 4.11 6.90 -3.15
N GLY A 155 3.11 6.08 -3.41
CA GLY A 155 1.87 6.04 -2.66
C GLY A 155 2.01 5.22 -1.38
N GLU A 156 1.08 5.46 -0.47
CA GLU A 156 0.81 4.62 0.68
C GLU A 156 -0.71 4.49 0.78
N HIS A 157 -1.25 3.62 -0.07
CA HIS A 157 -2.69 3.45 -0.14
C HIS A 157 -3.16 2.70 1.10
N THR A 158 -4.20 3.23 1.74
CA THR A 158 -4.76 2.63 2.94
C THR A 158 -6.19 2.17 2.67
N HIS A 159 -6.39 0.86 2.68
CA HIS A 159 -7.71 0.24 2.61
C HIS A 159 -8.30 0.18 4.02
N VAL A 160 -9.49 0.71 4.17
CA VAL A 160 -10.18 0.71 5.47
C VAL A 160 -11.44 -0.12 5.41
N GLY A 161 -11.69 -0.88 6.47
CA GLY A 161 -12.87 -1.70 6.62
C GLY A 161 -13.52 -1.50 7.99
N LEU A 162 -14.83 -1.68 8.02
CA LEU A 162 -15.61 -1.70 9.25
C LEU A 162 -16.45 -2.96 9.32
N ALA A 163 -16.34 -3.72 10.41
CA ALA A 163 -17.06 -4.96 10.59
C ALA A 163 -17.74 -5.01 11.96
N ALA A 164 -18.83 -5.75 12.04
CA ALA A 164 -19.47 -6.11 13.31
C ALA A 164 -19.12 -7.55 13.66
N LYS A 165 -18.65 -7.77 14.89
CA LYS A 165 -18.55 -9.09 15.50
C LYS A 165 -19.84 -9.36 16.26
N LEU A 166 -20.56 -10.41 15.85
CA LEU A 166 -21.81 -10.81 16.47
C LEU A 166 -21.57 -11.69 17.71
N ASN A 167 -22.58 -11.83 18.57
CA ASN A 167 -22.53 -12.66 19.78
C ASN A 167 -22.22 -14.14 19.48
N ASN A 168 -22.61 -14.62 18.30
CA ASN A 168 -22.30 -15.98 17.84
C ASN A 168 -20.88 -16.14 17.25
N GLY A 169 -20.06 -15.08 17.28
CA GLY A 169 -18.70 -15.03 16.75
C GLY A 169 -18.60 -14.73 15.24
N LYS A 170 -19.72 -14.62 14.50
CA LYS A 170 -19.72 -14.25 13.11
C LYS A 170 -19.24 -12.81 12.93
N ILE A 171 -18.39 -12.60 11.93
CA ILE A 171 -17.95 -11.25 11.50
C ILE A 171 -18.72 -10.87 10.25
N VAL A 172 -19.30 -9.68 10.24
CA VAL A 172 -20.10 -9.13 9.14
C VAL A 172 -19.51 -7.80 8.71
N ASN A 173 -19.17 -7.69 7.43
CA ASN A 173 -18.69 -6.43 6.85
C ASN A 173 -19.84 -5.41 6.82
N LEU A 174 -19.66 -4.28 7.48
CA LEU A 174 -20.64 -3.21 7.54
C LEU A 174 -20.61 -2.25 6.34
N MET A 175 -19.54 -2.28 5.56
CA MET A 175 -19.41 -1.43 4.36
C MET A 175 -20.00 -2.07 3.10
N SER A 176 -20.15 -3.39 3.09
CA SER A 176 -20.78 -4.10 1.97
C SER A 176 -22.28 -3.93 1.99
N PRO A 177 -22.94 -3.70 0.83
CA PRO A 177 -24.38 -3.63 0.74
C PRO A 177 -25.02 -5.02 0.89
N THR A 178 -26.32 -5.04 1.12
CA THR A 178 -27.10 -6.28 1.18
C THR A 178 -27.28 -6.89 -0.23
N ASP A 179 -27.42 -6.04 -1.25
CA ASP A 179 -27.52 -6.44 -2.65
C ASP A 179 -26.42 -5.78 -3.51
N LEU A 180 -25.41 -6.57 -3.86
CA LEU A 180 -24.29 -6.15 -4.73
C LEU A 180 -24.69 -5.84 -6.18
N LYS A 181 -25.93 -6.15 -6.59
CA LYS A 181 -26.40 -5.84 -7.95
C LYS A 181 -26.95 -4.42 -8.06
N GLU A 182 -27.45 -3.90 -6.96
CA GLU A 182 -28.08 -2.58 -6.92
C GLU A 182 -27.15 -1.49 -6.37
N GLU A 183 -26.26 -1.85 -5.45
CA GLU A 183 -25.40 -0.88 -4.75
C GLU A 183 -23.97 -1.40 -4.59
N PHE A 184 -22.98 -0.50 -4.63
CA PHE A 184 -21.56 -0.83 -4.40
C PHE A 184 -21.20 -0.85 -2.92
N LEU A 185 -21.83 -0.01 -2.12
CA LEU A 185 -21.55 0.15 -0.70
C LEU A 185 -22.86 0.21 0.10
N SER A 186 -22.79 -0.14 1.35
CA SER A 186 -23.88 0.12 2.32
C SER A 186 -23.98 1.62 2.63
N ALA A 187 -25.05 2.02 3.29
CA ALA A 187 -25.21 3.38 3.82
C ALA A 187 -24.03 3.80 4.74
N ILE A 188 -23.45 2.85 5.49
CA ILE A 188 -22.25 3.08 6.32
C ILE A 188 -21.04 3.35 5.42
N GLY A 189 -20.84 2.57 4.36
CA GLY A 189 -19.74 2.74 3.43
C GLY A 189 -19.79 4.11 2.72
N TYR A 190 -20.96 4.50 2.22
CA TYR A 190 -21.15 5.84 1.66
C TYR A 190 -20.96 6.94 2.71
N GLY A 191 -21.43 6.73 3.94
CA GLY A 191 -21.23 7.67 5.05
C GLY A 191 -19.74 7.84 5.40
N ALA A 192 -18.93 6.77 5.32
CA ALA A 192 -17.49 6.83 5.51
C ALA A 192 -16.80 7.69 4.45
N ILE A 193 -17.11 7.47 3.16
CA ILE A 193 -16.58 8.29 2.06
C ILE A 193 -16.98 9.76 2.23
N MET A 194 -18.25 10.03 2.52
CA MET A 194 -18.73 11.39 2.74
C MET A 194 -18.05 12.04 3.95
N GLY A 195 -17.77 11.28 5.01
CA GLY A 195 -17.04 11.74 6.18
C GLY A 195 -15.60 12.15 5.85
N LEU A 196 -14.88 11.33 5.07
CA LEU A 196 -13.54 11.65 4.58
C LEU A 196 -13.51 12.90 3.71
N LEU A 197 -14.41 12.99 2.72
CA LEU A 197 -14.51 14.16 1.83
C LEU A 197 -14.84 15.44 2.58
N LYS A 198 -15.78 15.37 3.54
CA LYS A 198 -16.18 16.53 4.34
C LYS A 198 -15.06 17.06 5.23
N ASN A 199 -14.17 16.16 5.69
CA ASN A 199 -13.09 16.51 6.60
C ASN A 199 -11.72 16.51 5.90
N TYR A 200 -11.69 16.52 4.57
CA TYR A 200 -10.46 16.40 3.78
C TYR A 200 -9.39 17.41 4.19
N GLU A 201 -9.76 18.69 4.38
CA GLU A 201 -8.82 19.75 4.77
C GLU A 201 -8.14 19.48 6.12
N VAL A 202 -8.83 18.76 7.02
CA VAL A 202 -8.29 18.40 8.34
C VAL A 202 -7.41 17.15 8.23
N ILE A 203 -7.78 16.19 7.37
CA ILE A 203 -7.10 14.90 7.22
C ILE A 203 -5.83 15.03 6.36
N ASN A 204 -5.89 15.85 5.30
CA ASN A 204 -4.85 15.95 4.30
C ASN A 204 -3.44 16.25 4.87
N PRO A 205 -3.24 17.14 5.85
CA PRO A 205 -1.92 17.37 6.45
C PRO A 205 -1.29 16.14 7.13
N PHE A 206 -2.09 15.13 7.48
CA PHE A 206 -1.60 13.89 8.09
C PHE A 206 -1.24 12.84 7.04
N VAL A 207 -1.98 12.79 5.93
CA VAL A 207 -1.75 11.81 4.85
C VAL A 207 -0.81 12.34 3.76
N SER A 208 -0.65 13.66 3.64
CA SER A 208 0.28 14.32 2.72
C SER A 208 1.17 15.27 3.54
N SER A 209 2.03 14.69 4.35
CA SER A 209 2.77 15.40 5.42
C SER A 209 3.97 16.23 4.94
N THR A 210 4.36 16.11 3.67
CA THR A 210 5.49 16.85 3.07
C THR A 210 5.03 17.68 1.88
N ASN A 211 5.76 18.76 1.58
CA ASN A 211 5.47 19.57 0.39
C ASN A 211 5.58 18.73 -0.91
N ASP A 212 6.49 17.77 -0.93
CA ASP A 212 6.69 16.89 -2.10
C ASP A 212 5.48 15.97 -2.33
N SER A 213 4.70 15.67 -1.29
CA SER A 213 3.47 14.88 -1.42
C SER A 213 2.34 15.63 -2.13
N LEU A 214 2.46 16.96 -2.31
CA LEU A 214 1.44 17.82 -2.92
C LEU A 214 1.74 18.15 -4.40
N ASN A 215 2.85 17.67 -4.97
CA ASN A 215 3.31 17.97 -6.33
C ASN A 215 2.96 16.89 -7.36
#